data_c4d37426c0446a0dcd71fa06edacdf7c
#
_entry.id   c4d37426c0446a0dcd71fa06edacdf7c
#
_cell.length_a   1.000
_cell.length_b   1.000
_cell.length_c   1.000
_cell.angle_alpha   90.00
_cell.angle_beta   90.00
_cell.angle_gamma   90.00
#
_symmetry.space_group_name_H-M   'P 1'
#
loop_
_entity.id
_entity.type
_entity.pdbx_description
1 polymer ?
#
loop_
_entity_poly.entity_id
_entity_poly.type
_entity_poly.pdbx_seq_one_letter_code
_entity_poly.pdbx_strand_id
1 'polypeptide(L)'
;EQYVTQIVSAVFLDQLDEKAEEVTKAMHIVGGEARTIEGRLSQNDWLVGEQPSAADLTVFPGIMLLRRAMEKREAGDLRSRFLPMESTYPAIARWIQRMEQLPGYDRTYPPHWRDTAPRG
;
A
#
# COMPACT_ATOMS: atom_id res chain seq x y z
N GLU A 1 3.04 -5.25 9.15
CA GLU A 1 2.09 -4.21 9.54
C GLU A 1 2.75 -3.08 10.33
N GLN A 2 3.53 -3.43 11.35
CA GLN A 2 4.17 -2.38 12.15
C GLN A 2 5.14 -1.52 11.33
N TYR A 3 5.77 -2.10 10.31
CA TYR A 3 6.72 -1.35 9.49
C TYR A 3 6.00 -0.39 8.55
N VAL A 4 4.86 -0.79 8.00
CA VAL A 4 4.02 0.11 7.22
C VAL A 4 3.56 1.26 8.11
N THR A 5 3.12 0.96 9.32
CA THR A 5 2.69 1.98 10.28
C THR A 5 3.80 2.96 10.60
N GLN A 6 5.03 2.48 10.78
CA GLN A 6 6.18 3.35 11.05
C GLN A 6 6.40 4.35 9.89
N ILE A 7 6.36 3.86 8.66
CA ILE A 7 6.54 4.71 7.48
C ILE A 7 5.41 5.73 7.38
N VAL A 8 4.18 5.25 7.49
CA VAL A 8 2.99 6.09 7.35
C VAL A 8 2.96 7.18 8.42
N SER A 9 3.23 6.81 9.67
CA SER A 9 3.25 7.77 10.78
C SER A 9 4.32 8.83 10.56
N ALA A 10 5.52 8.43 10.12
CA ALA A 10 6.60 9.38 9.89
C ALA A 10 6.23 10.37 8.79
N VAL A 11 5.56 9.93 7.73
CA VAL A 11 5.12 10.80 6.66
C VAL A 11 4.02 11.75 7.14
N PHE A 12 2.98 11.21 7.79
CA PHE A 12 1.84 12.04 8.22
C PHE A 12 2.22 13.05 9.31
N LEU A 13 3.21 12.73 10.14
CA LEU A 13 3.67 13.63 11.20
C LEU A 13 4.89 14.44 10.79
N ASP A 14 5.32 14.32 9.53
CA ASP A 14 6.48 15.03 8.99
C ASP A 14 7.74 14.79 9.83
N GLN A 15 8.01 13.52 10.14
CA GLN A 15 9.11 13.10 11.01
C GLN A 15 10.15 12.27 10.28
N LEU A 16 10.22 12.35 8.95
CA LEU A 16 11.15 11.51 8.18
C LEU A 16 12.60 11.74 8.59
N ASP A 17 12.98 12.99 8.82
CA ASP A 17 14.36 13.29 9.22
C ASP A 17 14.67 12.80 10.61
N GLU A 18 13.74 12.99 11.56
CA GLU A 18 13.93 12.59 12.94
C GLU A 18 14.01 11.07 13.09
N LYS A 19 13.31 10.34 12.25
CA LYS A 19 13.19 8.89 12.34
C LYS A 19 13.84 8.19 11.15
N ALA A 20 14.86 8.82 10.55
CA ALA A 20 15.46 8.34 9.31
C ALA A 20 15.95 6.89 9.40
N GLU A 21 16.59 6.50 10.50
CA GLU A 21 17.07 5.13 10.64
C GLU A 21 15.94 4.12 10.70
N GLU A 22 14.92 4.43 11.50
CA GLU A 22 13.75 3.55 11.63
C GLU A 22 13.01 3.41 10.31
N VAL A 23 12.83 4.53 9.60
CA VAL A 23 12.15 4.55 8.32
C VAL A 23 12.95 3.78 7.27
N THR A 24 14.26 3.95 7.24
CA THR A 24 15.12 3.22 6.29
C THR A 24 14.98 1.72 6.48
N LYS A 25 15.02 1.25 7.73
CA LYS A 25 14.85 -0.16 8.04
C LYS A 25 13.46 -0.65 7.62
N ALA A 26 12.43 0.13 7.97
CA ALA A 26 11.06 -0.22 7.62
C ALA A 26 10.87 -0.27 6.10
N MET A 27 11.45 0.68 5.37
CA MET A 27 11.38 0.70 3.91
C MET A 27 12.02 -0.53 3.28
N HIS A 28 13.14 -0.97 3.84
CA HIS A 28 13.82 -2.17 3.34
C HIS A 28 12.92 -3.41 3.52
N ILE A 29 12.30 -3.55 4.68
CA ILE A 29 11.43 -4.68 4.98
C ILE A 29 10.15 -4.63 4.13
N VAL A 30 9.49 -3.48 4.09
CA VAL A 30 8.27 -3.31 3.32
C VAL A 30 8.52 -3.49 1.82
N GLY A 31 9.67 -3.00 1.34
CA GLY A 31 10.05 -3.20 -0.05
C GLY A 31 10.21 -4.67 -0.40
N GLY A 32 10.81 -5.46 0.51
CA GLY A 32 10.92 -6.90 0.33
C GLY A 32 9.57 -7.59 0.30
N GLU A 33 8.67 -7.21 1.20
CA GLU A 33 7.32 -7.75 1.23
C GLU A 33 6.55 -7.37 -0.04
N ALA A 34 6.69 -6.13 -0.49
CA ALA A 34 6.03 -5.68 -1.71
C ALA A 34 6.49 -6.47 -2.93
N ARG A 35 7.78 -6.77 -3.02
CA ARG A 35 8.29 -7.59 -4.12
C ARG A 35 7.75 -9.01 -4.08
N THR A 36 7.61 -9.58 -2.87
CA THR A 36 7.02 -10.90 -2.71
C THR A 36 5.56 -10.92 -3.16
N ILE A 37 4.80 -9.91 -2.75
CA ILE A 37 3.39 -9.77 -3.14
C ILE A 37 3.28 -9.57 -4.64
N GLU A 38 4.13 -8.72 -5.20
CA GLU A 38 4.14 -8.49 -6.65
C GLU A 38 4.40 -9.78 -7.41
N GLY A 39 5.34 -10.60 -6.93
CA GLY A 39 5.64 -11.89 -7.55
C GLY A 39 4.44 -12.84 -7.53
N ARG A 40 3.73 -12.91 -6.42
CA ARG A 40 2.54 -13.74 -6.32
C ARG A 40 1.43 -13.28 -7.26
N LEU A 41 1.20 -11.97 -7.29
CA LEU A 41 0.12 -11.39 -8.09
C LEU A 41 0.45 -11.35 -9.58
N SER A 42 1.72 -11.50 -9.94
CA SER A 42 2.08 -11.64 -11.34
C SER A 42 1.72 -13.01 -11.90
N GLN A 43 1.53 -14.00 -11.02
CA GLN A 43 1.20 -15.37 -11.40
C GLN A 43 -0.25 -15.74 -11.10
N ASN A 44 -0.91 -15.01 -10.20
CA ASN A 44 -2.27 -15.28 -9.75
C ASN A 44 -3.04 -13.98 -9.65
N ASP A 45 -4.36 -14.05 -9.79
CA ASP A 45 -5.20 -12.86 -9.65
C ASP A 45 -5.34 -12.40 -8.20
N TRP A 46 -5.14 -13.30 -7.26
CA TRP A 46 -5.34 -13.05 -5.83
C TRP A 46 -4.16 -13.59 -5.04
N LEU A 47 -4.01 -13.14 -3.79
CA LEU A 47 -2.85 -13.50 -2.97
C LEU A 47 -2.77 -15.00 -2.70
N VAL A 48 -3.93 -15.66 -2.58
CA VAL A 48 -3.97 -17.11 -2.36
C VAL A 48 -4.82 -17.73 -3.48
N GLY A 49 -4.17 -18.09 -4.58
CA GLY A 49 -4.80 -18.82 -5.66
C GLY A 49 -5.69 -17.97 -6.55
N GLU A 50 -6.82 -18.52 -6.95
CA GLU A 50 -7.66 -17.97 -8.01
C GLU A 50 -8.92 -17.26 -7.49
N GLN A 51 -9.09 -17.20 -6.16
CA GLN A 51 -10.26 -16.61 -5.54
C GLN A 51 -9.85 -15.56 -4.53
N PRO A 52 -10.65 -14.50 -4.34
CA PRO A 52 -10.42 -13.57 -3.24
C PRO A 52 -10.51 -14.30 -1.91
N SER A 53 -9.65 -13.91 -0.97
CA SER A 53 -9.59 -14.58 0.32
C SER A 53 -9.36 -13.56 1.45
N ALA A 54 -9.34 -14.07 2.68
CA ALA A 54 -9.03 -13.24 3.84
C ALA A 54 -7.65 -12.59 3.72
N ALA A 55 -6.70 -13.24 3.03
CA ALA A 55 -5.38 -12.66 2.83
C ALA A 55 -5.46 -11.36 2.06
N ASP A 56 -6.28 -11.29 1.01
CA ASP A 56 -6.48 -10.07 0.23
C ASP A 56 -7.09 -8.97 1.09
N LEU A 57 -8.09 -9.31 1.89
CA LEU A 57 -8.76 -8.34 2.75
C LEU A 57 -7.86 -7.84 3.86
N THR A 58 -6.92 -8.65 4.32
CA THR A 58 -5.97 -8.27 5.37
C THR A 58 -4.89 -7.36 4.85
N VAL A 59 -4.37 -7.63 3.65
CA VAL A 59 -3.24 -6.89 3.08
C VAL A 59 -3.67 -5.58 2.43
N PHE A 60 -4.85 -5.56 1.82
CA PHE A 60 -5.32 -4.41 1.04
C PHE A 60 -5.30 -3.08 1.81
N PRO A 61 -5.84 -2.99 3.05
CA PRO A 61 -5.85 -1.70 3.76
C PRO A 61 -4.44 -1.14 3.99
N GLY A 62 -3.47 -2.01 4.30
CA GLY A 62 -2.09 -1.57 4.51
C GLY A 62 -1.47 -1.00 3.24
N ILE A 63 -1.71 -1.64 2.10
CA ILE A 63 -1.19 -1.16 0.81
C ILE A 63 -1.84 0.18 0.44
N MET A 64 -3.14 0.32 0.65
CA MET A 64 -3.82 1.57 0.35
C MET A 64 -3.36 2.70 1.25
N LEU A 65 -3.10 2.39 2.52
CA LEU A 65 -2.59 3.38 3.47
C LEU A 65 -1.19 3.83 3.06
N LEU A 66 -0.33 2.89 2.67
CA LEU A 66 1.01 3.20 2.21
C LEU A 66 0.97 4.06 0.94
N ARG A 67 0.10 3.72 -0.02
CA ARG A 67 -0.05 4.51 -1.24
C ARG A 67 -0.48 5.93 -0.93
N ARG A 68 -1.45 6.08 -0.01
CA ARG A 68 -1.93 7.39 0.41
C ARG A 68 -0.82 8.22 1.03
N ALA A 69 0.02 7.61 1.86
CA ALA A 69 1.16 8.30 2.46
C ALA A 69 2.16 8.75 1.39
N MET A 70 2.43 7.88 0.41
CA MET A 70 3.39 8.20 -0.65
C MET A 70 2.90 9.32 -1.57
N GLU A 71 1.60 9.57 -1.63
CA GLU A 71 1.06 10.68 -2.40
C GLU A 71 1.25 12.03 -1.72
N LYS A 72 1.62 12.06 -0.45
CA LYS A 72 1.84 13.31 0.27
C LYS A 72 3.19 13.90 -0.08
N ARG A 73 3.26 15.24 -0.07
CA ARG A 73 4.51 15.94 -0.32
C ARG A 73 5.59 15.55 0.69
N GLU A 74 5.18 15.29 1.93
CA GLU A 74 6.09 14.93 3.02
C GLU A 74 6.80 13.59 2.79
N ALA A 75 6.30 12.75 1.88
CA ALA A 75 6.97 11.50 1.55
C ALA A 75 8.32 11.73 0.85
N GLY A 76 8.47 12.88 0.15
CA GLY A 76 9.73 13.22 -0.49
C GLY A 76 10.23 12.13 -1.44
N ASP A 77 11.48 11.74 -1.25
CA ASP A 77 12.13 10.76 -2.14
C ASP A 77 11.56 9.34 -2.00
N LEU A 78 10.86 9.04 -0.91
CA LEU A 78 10.25 7.73 -0.74
C LEU A 78 9.19 7.44 -1.79
N ARG A 79 8.54 8.49 -2.28
CA ARG A 79 7.48 8.35 -3.28
C ARG A 79 7.92 7.53 -4.49
N SER A 80 9.12 7.78 -4.99
CA SER A 80 9.58 7.14 -6.22
C SER A 80 9.81 5.63 -6.07
N ARG A 81 9.86 5.14 -4.84
CA ARG A 81 10.01 3.71 -4.58
C ARG A 81 8.70 2.93 -4.75
N PHE A 82 7.58 3.64 -4.73
CA PHE A 82 6.25 3.01 -4.80
C PHE A 82 5.38 3.57 -5.93
N LEU A 83 5.55 4.84 -6.28
CA LEU A 83 4.68 5.49 -7.25
C LEU A 83 5.42 5.86 -8.52
N PRO A 84 4.77 5.80 -9.65
CA PRO A 84 3.41 5.31 -9.82
C PRO A 84 3.35 3.78 -9.70
N MET A 85 2.31 3.27 -9.07
CA MET A 85 2.18 1.82 -8.83
C MET A 85 2.17 1.03 -10.12
N GLU A 86 1.58 1.57 -11.17
CA GLU A 86 1.49 0.90 -12.47
C GLU A 86 2.86 0.58 -13.07
N SER A 87 3.86 1.37 -12.75
CA SER A 87 5.22 1.15 -13.24
C SER A 87 6.07 0.37 -12.25
N THR A 88 5.89 0.64 -10.96
CA THR A 88 6.74 0.07 -9.91
C THR A 88 6.29 -1.33 -9.51
N TYR A 89 4.98 -1.52 -9.37
CA TYR A 89 4.38 -2.79 -8.97
C TYR A 89 3.13 -3.03 -9.81
N PRO A 90 3.29 -3.37 -11.10
CA PRO A 90 2.14 -3.46 -12.01
C PRO A 90 1.13 -4.53 -11.62
N ALA A 91 1.56 -5.66 -11.06
CA ALA A 91 0.61 -6.69 -10.65
C ALA A 91 -0.19 -6.26 -9.42
N ILE A 92 0.46 -5.56 -8.47
CA ILE A 92 -0.25 -4.99 -7.33
C ILE A 92 -1.26 -3.94 -7.80
N ALA A 93 -0.88 -3.10 -8.76
CA ALA A 93 -1.79 -2.08 -9.30
C ALA A 93 -3.06 -2.72 -9.89
N ARG A 94 -2.89 -3.80 -10.65
CA ARG A 94 -4.03 -4.53 -11.21
C ARG A 94 -4.88 -5.18 -10.13
N TRP A 95 -4.23 -5.71 -9.09
CA TRP A 95 -4.92 -6.31 -7.96
C TRP A 95 -5.76 -5.27 -7.21
N ILE A 96 -5.23 -4.06 -7.03
CA ILE A 96 -5.98 -2.97 -6.39
C ILE A 96 -7.28 -2.72 -7.18
N GLN A 97 -7.19 -2.68 -8.51
CA GLN A 97 -8.37 -2.48 -9.34
C GLN A 97 -9.39 -3.60 -9.16
N ARG A 98 -8.91 -4.86 -9.05
CA ARG A 98 -9.81 -5.99 -8.81
C ARG A 98 -10.48 -5.90 -7.44
N MET A 99 -9.72 -5.50 -6.40
CA MET A 99 -10.27 -5.33 -5.06
C MET A 99 -11.37 -4.27 -5.04
N GLU A 100 -11.17 -3.18 -5.76
CA GLU A 100 -12.14 -2.08 -5.80
C GLU A 100 -13.44 -2.49 -6.49
N GLN A 101 -13.42 -3.54 -7.29
CA GLN A 101 -14.60 -4.04 -7.97
C GLN A 101 -15.34 -5.10 -7.19
N LEU A 102 -14.81 -5.56 -6.05
CA LEU A 102 -15.48 -6.56 -5.24
C LEU A 102 -16.71 -5.96 -4.55
N PRO A 103 -17.81 -6.74 -4.45
CA PRO A 103 -18.96 -6.29 -3.68
C PRO A 103 -18.55 -6.00 -2.24
N GLY A 104 -18.93 -4.84 -1.73
CA GLY A 104 -18.64 -4.45 -0.36
C GLY A 104 -17.26 -3.88 -0.12
N TYR A 105 -16.49 -3.59 -1.19
CA TYR A 105 -15.16 -3.02 -0.99
C TYR A 105 -15.21 -1.71 -0.20
N ASP A 106 -16.30 -0.96 -0.29
CA ASP A 106 -16.48 0.27 0.50
C ASP A 106 -16.28 0.05 2.00
N ARG A 107 -16.54 -1.16 2.47
CA ARG A 107 -16.40 -1.50 3.89
C ARG A 107 -14.96 -1.67 4.31
N THR A 108 -14.04 -1.82 3.35
CA THR A 108 -12.62 -1.94 3.64
C THR A 108 -11.94 -0.58 3.76
N TYR A 109 -12.61 0.48 3.32
CA TYR A 109 -12.09 1.84 3.44
C TYR A 109 -12.46 2.41 4.80
N PRO A 110 -11.51 3.06 5.50
CA PRO A 110 -11.88 3.83 6.70
C PRO A 110 -12.90 4.91 6.34
N PRO A 111 -13.95 5.11 7.15
CA PRO A 111 -15.01 6.05 6.79
C PRO A 111 -14.53 7.46 6.48
N HIS A 112 -13.51 7.96 7.20
CA HIS A 112 -13.00 9.31 6.96
C HIS A 112 -12.31 9.47 5.61
N TRP A 113 -11.92 8.39 4.95
CA TRP A 113 -11.29 8.46 3.64
C TRP A 113 -12.30 8.70 2.53
N ARG A 114 -13.58 8.38 2.76
CA ARG A 114 -14.62 8.56 1.76
C ARG A 114 -14.84 10.03 1.45
N ASP A 115 -14.61 10.90 2.44
CA ASP A 115 -14.80 12.34 2.28
C ASP A 115 -13.61 13.05 1.68
N THR A 116 -12.41 12.47 1.80
CA THR A 116 -11.17 13.14 1.41
C THR A 116 -10.45 12.48 0.26
N ALA A 117 -10.63 11.17 0.06
CA ALA A 117 -9.95 10.44 -1.01
C ALA A 117 -10.68 10.65 -2.33
N PRO A 118 -9.94 10.81 -3.44
CA PRO A 118 -10.57 10.84 -4.75
C PRO A 118 -11.32 9.53 -5.00
N ARG A 119 -12.49 9.64 -5.55
CA ARG A 119 -13.28 8.50 -5.97
C ARG A 119 -12.97 8.26 -7.42
N GLY A 120 -12.22 7.26 -7.66
CA GLY A 120 -11.82 7.07 -8.97
C GLY A 120 -12.31 6.07 -9.76
#